data_7e4c4c4eb0b2d1a197ee5279d4335012
#
_entry.id   7e4c4c4eb0b2d1a197ee5279d4335012
#
_cell.length_a   1.000
_cell.length_b   1.000
_cell.length_c   1.000
_cell.angle_alpha   90.00
_cell.angle_beta   90.00
_cell.angle_gamma   90.00
#
_symmetry.space_group_name_H-M   'P 1'
#
loop_
_entity.id
_entity.type
_entity.pdbx_description
1 polymer ?
#
loop_
_entity_poly.entity_id
_entity_poly.type
_entity_poly.pdbx_seq_one_letter_code
_entity_poly.pdbx_strand_id
1 'polypeptide(L)'
;MSQDKFTAVVAKDLEDLIPVFMSNRKKEVGILRSALEAGDFEQLRQLGHRMKGVGNSYGFAPVSDLGKSLEDAAKTSDKAATDAIIAEYADYLERVQIVYE
;
A
#
# COMPACT_ATOMS: atom_id res chain seq x y z
N MET A 1 -3.13 19.49 13.59
CA MET A 1 -4.29 18.89 13.03
C MET A 1 -4.13 17.40 12.91
N SER A 2 -5.02 16.72 13.50
CA SER A 2 -4.95 15.26 13.55
C SER A 2 -5.35 14.58 12.26
N GLN A 3 -5.88 15.34 11.29
CA GLN A 3 -6.28 14.77 10.01
C GLN A 3 -5.12 14.13 9.27
N ASP A 4 -3.90 14.48 9.64
CA ASP A 4 -2.72 13.92 8.99
C ASP A 4 -2.43 12.50 9.44
N LYS A 5 -3.17 12.00 10.42
CA LYS A 5 -2.94 10.68 10.97
C LYS A 5 -3.97 9.69 10.48
N PHE A 6 -3.52 8.50 10.23
CA PHE A 6 -4.40 7.37 9.88
C PHE A 6 -4.36 6.37 11.02
N THR A 7 -5.48 5.76 11.31
CA THR A 7 -5.57 4.74 12.35
C THR A 7 -6.02 3.43 11.74
N ALA A 8 -5.27 2.37 12.01
CA ALA A 8 -5.65 1.02 11.61
C ALA A 8 -5.95 0.23 12.87
N VAL A 9 -7.14 -0.37 12.92
CA VAL A 9 -7.54 -1.24 14.04
C VAL A 9 -7.28 -2.67 13.59
N VAL A 10 -6.35 -3.33 14.27
CA VAL A 10 -5.87 -4.65 13.90
C VAL A 10 -6.23 -5.64 14.99
N ALA A 11 -6.66 -6.83 14.60
CA ALA A 11 -6.94 -7.89 15.57
C ALA A 11 -5.69 -8.17 16.38
N LYS A 12 -5.85 -8.26 17.70
CA LYS A 12 -4.72 -8.50 18.59
C LYS A 12 -3.98 -9.78 18.25
N ASP A 13 -4.69 -10.76 17.70
CA ASP A 13 -4.08 -12.03 17.29
C ASP A 13 -3.01 -11.84 16.24
N LEU A 14 -3.03 -10.74 15.49
CA LEU A 14 -2.07 -10.46 14.43
C LEU A 14 -0.89 -9.61 14.89
N GLU A 15 -0.89 -9.22 16.17
CA GLU A 15 0.10 -8.26 16.69
C GLU A 15 1.53 -8.67 16.34
N ASP A 16 1.85 -9.95 16.48
CA ASP A 16 3.21 -10.43 16.25
C ASP A 16 3.60 -10.39 14.76
N LEU A 17 2.60 -10.35 13.88
CA LEU A 17 2.84 -10.34 12.43
C LEU A 17 2.99 -8.94 11.86
N ILE A 18 2.51 -7.94 12.56
CA ILE A 18 2.43 -6.58 12.01
C ILE A 18 3.80 -5.95 11.75
N PRO A 19 4.82 -6.10 12.63
CA PRO A 19 6.12 -5.50 12.32
C PRO A 19 6.70 -6.01 11.00
N VAL A 20 6.56 -7.31 10.72
CA VAL A 20 7.02 -7.89 9.46
C VAL A 20 6.17 -7.40 8.29
N PHE A 21 4.85 -7.36 8.48
CA PHE A 21 3.94 -6.83 7.47
C PHE A 21 4.34 -5.40 7.09
N MET A 22 4.53 -4.53 8.07
CA MET A 22 4.88 -3.13 7.81
C MET A 22 6.23 -3.01 7.12
N SER A 23 7.21 -3.79 7.57
CA SER A 23 8.53 -3.78 6.94
C SER A 23 8.43 -4.18 5.47
N ASN A 24 7.67 -5.22 5.17
CA ASN A 24 7.48 -5.69 3.79
C ASN A 24 6.76 -4.65 2.94
N ARG A 25 5.76 -3.96 3.51
CA ARG A 25 5.04 -2.91 2.76
C ARG A 25 5.97 -1.75 2.44
N LYS A 26 6.84 -1.36 3.38
CA LYS A 26 7.78 -0.27 3.13
C LYS A 26 8.79 -0.65 2.05
N LYS A 27 9.25 -1.89 2.04
CA LYS A 27 10.14 -2.38 0.98
C LYS A 27 9.42 -2.36 -0.36
N GLU A 28 8.14 -2.67 -0.36
CA GLU A 28 7.32 -2.71 -1.57
C GLU A 28 7.27 -1.34 -2.26
N VAL A 29 7.29 -0.26 -1.49
CA VAL A 29 7.31 1.09 -2.06
C VAL A 29 8.52 1.26 -2.98
N GLY A 30 9.70 0.79 -2.56
CA GLY A 30 10.89 0.86 -3.39
C GLY A 30 10.76 0.05 -4.67
N ILE A 31 10.15 -1.13 -4.58
CA ILE A 31 9.91 -1.97 -5.74
C ILE A 31 8.97 -1.29 -6.72
N LEU A 32 7.90 -0.66 -6.18
CA LEU A 32 6.92 0.06 -7.00
C LEU A 32 7.58 1.21 -7.74
N ARG A 33 8.44 1.98 -7.05
CA ARG A 33 9.13 3.12 -7.68
C ARG A 33 10.06 2.64 -8.78
N SER A 34 10.78 1.54 -8.55
CA SER A 34 11.66 0.98 -9.56
C SER A 34 10.88 0.50 -10.78
N ALA A 35 9.74 -0.14 -10.57
CA ALA A 35 8.91 -0.61 -11.66
C ALA A 35 8.36 0.57 -12.48
N LEU A 36 7.95 1.64 -11.81
CA LEU A 36 7.45 2.83 -12.50
C LEU A 36 8.56 3.47 -13.34
N GLU A 37 9.75 3.58 -12.78
CA GLU A 37 10.89 4.16 -13.48
C GLU A 37 11.23 3.35 -14.72
N ALA A 38 11.10 2.03 -14.63
CA ALA A 38 11.35 1.14 -15.76
C ALA A 38 10.19 1.08 -16.74
N GLY A 39 9.06 1.68 -16.41
CA GLY A 39 7.86 1.61 -17.24
C GLY A 39 7.21 0.23 -17.25
N ASP A 40 7.46 -0.56 -16.20
CA ASP A 40 6.95 -1.93 -16.12
C ASP A 40 5.56 -1.94 -15.50
N PHE A 41 4.56 -1.58 -16.30
CA PHE A 41 3.19 -1.47 -15.83
C PHE A 41 2.56 -2.84 -15.53
N GLU A 42 3.06 -3.89 -16.14
CA GLU A 42 2.57 -5.23 -15.83
C GLU A 42 2.95 -5.60 -14.39
N GLN A 43 4.19 -5.33 -13.98
CA GLN A 43 4.62 -5.56 -12.60
C GLN A 43 3.81 -4.70 -11.63
N LEU A 44 3.58 -3.43 -12.00
CA LEU A 44 2.79 -2.52 -11.16
C LEU A 44 1.36 -3.04 -10.99
N ARG A 45 0.77 -3.55 -12.07
CA ARG A 45 -0.57 -4.13 -12.01
C ARG A 45 -0.61 -5.31 -11.05
N GLN A 46 0.37 -6.21 -11.15
CA GLN A 46 0.44 -7.39 -10.29
C GLN A 46 0.63 -7.01 -8.81
N LEU A 47 1.48 -6.03 -8.55
CA LEU A 47 1.72 -5.57 -7.19
C LEU A 47 0.47 -4.90 -6.61
N GLY A 48 -0.23 -4.10 -7.42
CA GLY A 48 -1.50 -3.50 -6.99
C GLY A 48 -2.53 -4.55 -6.65
N HIS A 49 -2.63 -5.59 -7.47
CA HIS A 49 -3.56 -6.67 -7.21
C HIS A 49 -3.26 -7.36 -5.88
N ARG A 50 -1.97 -7.59 -5.60
CA ARG A 50 -1.55 -8.21 -4.35
C ARG A 50 -1.87 -7.31 -3.15
N MET A 51 -1.60 -6.01 -3.26
CA MET A 51 -1.93 -5.04 -2.22
C MET A 51 -3.42 -5.05 -1.91
N LYS A 52 -4.24 -5.12 -2.97
CA LYS A 52 -5.69 -5.13 -2.82
C LYS A 52 -6.13 -6.33 -1.96
N GLY A 53 -5.49 -7.48 -2.12
CA GLY A 53 -5.83 -8.66 -1.34
C GLY A 53 -5.30 -8.62 0.08
N VAL A 54 -4.09 -8.13 0.28
CA VAL A 54 -3.40 -8.27 1.57
C VAL A 54 -3.82 -7.20 2.58
N GLY A 55 -4.19 -6.00 2.12
CA GLY A 55 -4.49 -4.91 3.03
C GLY A 55 -5.62 -5.24 4.00
N ASN A 56 -6.75 -5.64 3.46
CA ASN A 56 -7.91 -5.97 4.30
C ASN A 56 -7.67 -7.16 5.21
N SER A 57 -6.83 -8.10 4.78
CA SER A 57 -6.55 -9.29 5.58
C SER A 57 -5.87 -8.95 6.90
N TYR A 58 -5.14 -7.84 6.95
CA TYR A 58 -4.41 -7.40 8.14
C TYR A 58 -5.03 -6.19 8.83
N GLY A 59 -6.18 -5.72 8.34
CA GLY A 59 -6.85 -4.57 8.95
C GLY A 59 -6.44 -3.22 8.38
N PHE A 60 -5.79 -3.21 7.23
CA PHE A 60 -5.32 -1.99 6.59
C PHE A 60 -6.11 -1.71 5.31
N ALA A 61 -7.39 -1.33 5.48
CA ALA A 61 -8.26 -1.07 4.33
C ALA A 61 -7.67 -0.07 3.33
N PRO A 62 -6.99 1.02 3.75
CA PRO A 62 -6.40 1.92 2.77
C PRO A 62 -5.36 1.26 1.86
N VAL A 63 -4.64 0.25 2.35
CA VAL A 63 -3.70 -0.48 1.50
C VAL A 63 -4.44 -1.20 0.38
N SER A 64 -5.59 -1.81 0.70
CA SER A 64 -6.41 -2.48 -0.31
C SER A 64 -6.96 -1.49 -1.32
N ASP A 65 -7.42 -0.32 -0.86
CA ASP A 65 -7.97 0.70 -1.74
C ASP A 65 -6.89 1.25 -2.67
N LEU A 66 -5.70 1.52 -2.14
CA LEU A 66 -4.58 1.99 -2.94
C LEU A 66 -4.14 0.92 -3.94
N GLY A 67 -4.17 -0.34 -3.52
CA GLY A 67 -3.84 -1.44 -4.42
C GLY A 67 -4.78 -1.53 -5.60
N LYS A 68 -6.08 -1.36 -5.35
CA LYS A 68 -7.06 -1.36 -6.42
C LYS A 68 -6.82 -0.19 -7.38
N SER A 69 -6.58 0.99 -6.85
CA SER A 69 -6.31 2.18 -7.68
C SER A 69 -5.04 1.98 -8.50
N LEU A 70 -4.02 1.38 -7.89
CA LEU A 70 -2.77 1.11 -8.59
C LEU A 70 -2.98 0.12 -9.73
N GLU A 71 -3.72 -0.95 -9.45
CA GLU A 71 -4.02 -1.95 -10.47
C GLU A 71 -4.72 -1.31 -11.66
N ASP A 72 -5.72 -0.47 -11.39
CA ASP A 72 -6.49 0.19 -12.44
C ASP A 72 -5.62 1.17 -13.25
N ALA A 73 -4.80 1.97 -12.56
CA ALA A 73 -3.92 2.91 -13.24
C ALA A 73 -2.88 2.20 -14.10
N ALA A 74 -2.37 1.09 -13.60
CA ALA A 74 -1.35 0.32 -14.34
C ALA A 74 -1.95 -0.32 -15.59
N LYS A 75 -3.21 -0.72 -15.55
CA LYS A 75 -3.88 -1.31 -16.72
C LYS A 75 -3.94 -0.34 -17.89
N THR A 76 -4.00 0.95 -17.62
CA THR A 76 -4.04 1.98 -18.66
C THR A 76 -2.68 2.66 -18.84
N SER A 77 -1.65 2.16 -18.21
CA SER A 77 -0.30 2.73 -18.25
C SER A 77 -0.29 4.21 -17.91
N ASP A 78 -1.08 4.58 -16.92
CA ASP A 78 -1.22 5.97 -16.49
C ASP A 78 -0.10 6.30 -15.49
N LYS A 79 1.00 6.83 -16.03
CA LYS A 79 2.20 7.09 -15.25
C LYS A 79 1.96 8.11 -14.14
N ALA A 80 1.25 9.18 -14.44
CA ALA A 80 1.01 10.24 -13.46
C ALA A 80 0.16 9.74 -12.30
N ALA A 81 -0.91 9.00 -12.61
CA ALA A 81 -1.77 8.43 -11.56
C ALA A 81 -1.00 7.41 -10.72
N THR A 82 -0.20 6.57 -11.37
CA THR A 82 0.59 5.56 -10.67
C THR A 82 1.59 6.22 -9.72
N ASP A 83 2.27 7.27 -10.16
CA ASP A 83 3.21 7.99 -9.32
C ASP A 83 2.52 8.57 -8.09
N ALA A 84 1.36 9.20 -8.28
CA ALA A 84 0.61 9.79 -7.18
C ALA A 84 0.16 8.72 -6.17
N ILE A 85 -0.27 7.56 -6.66
CA ILE A 85 -0.71 6.47 -5.80
C ILE A 85 0.45 5.92 -4.97
N ILE A 86 1.62 5.76 -5.58
CA ILE A 86 2.80 5.27 -4.86
C ILE A 86 3.20 6.26 -3.76
N ALA A 87 3.16 7.55 -4.07
CA ALA A 87 3.47 8.59 -3.08
C ALA A 87 2.49 8.54 -1.91
N GLU A 88 1.22 8.36 -2.21
CA GLU A 88 0.18 8.27 -1.20
C GLU A 88 0.37 7.05 -0.31
N TYR A 89 0.74 5.92 -0.92
CA TYR A 89 1.01 4.68 -0.20
C TYR A 89 2.19 4.85 0.75
N ALA A 90 3.28 5.44 0.26
CA ALA A 90 4.46 5.69 1.10
C ALA A 90 4.11 6.60 2.28
N ASP A 91 3.33 7.64 2.03
CA ASP A 91 2.90 8.57 3.07
C ASP A 91 2.03 7.86 4.12
N TYR A 92 1.08 7.05 3.65
CA TYR A 92 0.22 6.29 4.55
C TYR A 92 1.03 5.40 5.49
N LEU A 93 2.02 4.69 4.95
CA LEU A 93 2.83 3.77 5.76
C LEU A 93 3.65 4.52 6.82
N GLU A 94 4.02 5.77 6.55
CA GLU A 94 4.77 6.57 7.52
C GLU A 94 3.88 7.14 8.62
N ARG A 95 2.58 7.35 8.34
CA ARG A 95 1.69 8.05 9.25
C ARG A 95 0.71 7.16 9.98
N VAL A 96 0.53 5.93 9.54
CA VAL A 96 -0.50 5.07 10.14
C VAL A 96 -0.16 4.73 11.59
N GLN A 97 -1.16 4.86 12.44
CA GLN A 97 -1.07 4.43 13.83
C GLN A 97 -1.85 3.14 13.97
N ILE A 98 -1.27 2.18 14.64
CA ILE A 98 -1.85 0.84 14.74
C ILE A 98 -2.37 0.64 16.15
N VAL A 99 -3.64 0.27 16.24
CA VAL A 99 -4.31 -0.02 17.50
C VAL A 99 -4.74 -1.48 17.46
N TYR A 100 -4.47 -2.22 18.53
CA TYR A 100 -4.83 -3.63 18.61
C TYR A 100 -6.07 -3.80 19.47
N GLU A 101 -6.97 -4.64 19.00
CA GLU A 101 -8.20 -4.96 19.74
C GLU A 101 -8.48 -6.44 19.76
#